data_63a309acc4e9b17167d4c827e3792a5c
#
_entry.id   63a309acc4e9b17167d4c827e3792a5c
#
_cell.length_a   1.000
_cell.length_b   1.000
_cell.length_c   1.000
_cell.angle_alpha   90.00
_cell.angle_beta   90.00
_cell.angle_gamma   90.00
#
_symmetry.space_group_name_H-M   'P 1'
#
loop_
_entity.id
_entity.type
_entity.pdbx_description
1 polymer ?
#
loop_
_entity_poly.entity_id
_entity_poly.type
_entity_poly.pdbx_seq_one_letter_code
_entity_poly.pdbx_strand_id
1 'polypeptide(L)'
;MKLLIASTLTVLLGFSPIQLDPPTWNIDKSHTSVGFTVKHFQITPVRGAFTDYDVDLQFSPDDLENSSLNVTIDVNSIDTKNERRDGHLKSEDFFNVAEFSTITFASQSIEAVGENQFVAKGELTIRDVTREFELPFTLLGMVENPFQEGVTVAAFQSEFQIDRMDYEVGQGDWVADLVAAHEVDVELLVEVNAEL
;
A
#
# COMPACT_ATOMS: atom_id res chain seq x y z
N MET A 1 -6.51 -63.46 -44.71
CA MET A 1 -5.75 -63.08 -43.53
C MET A 1 -6.02 -61.57 -43.32
N LYS A 2 -6.95 -61.19 -42.39
CA LYS A 2 -7.33 -59.80 -42.11
C LYS A 2 -6.58 -59.36 -40.89
N LEU A 3 -5.73 -58.35 -41.05
CA LEU A 3 -4.95 -57.73 -39.95
C LEU A 3 -5.85 -56.71 -39.25
N LEU A 4 -6.16 -56.93 -37.97
CA LEU A 4 -6.85 -55.98 -37.10
C LEU A 4 -5.77 -55.08 -36.44
N ILE A 5 -5.76 -53.81 -36.80
CA ILE A 5 -4.93 -52.79 -36.13
C ILE A 5 -5.74 -52.27 -34.96
N ALA A 6 -5.32 -52.64 -33.74
CA ALA A 6 -5.87 -52.05 -32.52
C ALA A 6 -5.20 -50.71 -32.24
N SER A 7 -5.97 -49.61 -32.37
CA SER A 7 -5.53 -48.26 -32.01
C SER A 7 -5.74 -48.05 -30.52
N THR A 8 -4.66 -47.99 -29.76
CA THR A 8 -4.68 -47.62 -28.33
C THR A 8 -4.76 -46.09 -28.18
N LEU A 9 -5.91 -45.59 -27.74
CA LEU A 9 -6.13 -44.20 -27.40
C LEU A 9 -5.52 -43.94 -26.03
N THR A 10 -4.37 -43.27 -25.97
CA THR A 10 -3.77 -42.84 -24.71
C THR A 10 -4.44 -41.54 -24.27
N VAL A 11 -5.27 -41.60 -23.22
CA VAL A 11 -5.86 -40.43 -22.56
C VAL A 11 -4.79 -39.86 -21.63
N LEU A 12 -4.20 -38.74 -21.99
CA LEU A 12 -3.38 -37.91 -21.12
C LEU A 12 -4.31 -37.16 -20.15
N LEU A 13 -4.44 -37.67 -18.92
CA LEU A 13 -5.03 -36.90 -17.81
C LEU A 13 -4.06 -35.77 -17.46
N GLY A 14 -4.39 -34.56 -17.93
CA GLY A 14 -3.69 -33.36 -17.50
C GLY A 14 -3.94 -33.10 -16.02
N PHE A 15 -2.93 -33.29 -15.20
CA PHE A 15 -2.91 -32.75 -13.83
C PHE A 15 -2.67 -31.25 -13.97
N SER A 16 -3.70 -30.43 -13.77
CA SER A 16 -3.52 -29.00 -13.48
C SER A 16 -3.04 -28.92 -12.01
N PRO A 17 -1.93 -28.25 -11.72
CA PRO A 17 -1.56 -27.99 -10.33
C PRO A 17 -2.70 -27.21 -9.66
N ILE A 18 -3.01 -27.56 -8.44
CA ILE A 18 -3.91 -26.76 -7.59
C ILE A 18 -3.09 -25.50 -7.28
N GLN A 19 -3.45 -24.39 -7.86
CA GLN A 19 -2.92 -23.08 -7.52
C GLN A 19 -3.68 -22.63 -6.28
N LEU A 20 -2.97 -22.47 -5.17
CA LEU A 20 -3.53 -21.87 -3.97
C LEU A 20 -3.41 -20.36 -4.13
N ASP A 21 -4.47 -19.65 -3.80
CA ASP A 21 -4.44 -18.18 -3.78
C ASP A 21 -3.34 -17.68 -2.82
N PRO A 22 -2.73 -16.51 -3.07
CA PRO A 22 -1.79 -15.90 -2.13
C PRO A 22 -2.40 -15.76 -0.74
N PRO A 23 -1.61 -15.91 0.34
CA PRO A 23 -2.12 -15.75 1.67
C PRO A 23 -2.65 -14.34 1.91
N THR A 24 -3.70 -14.24 2.73
CA THR A 24 -4.18 -12.98 3.28
C THR A 24 -3.35 -12.64 4.51
N TRP A 25 -2.74 -11.46 4.49
CA TRP A 25 -1.90 -10.96 5.55
C TRP A 25 -2.68 -10.03 6.48
N ASN A 26 -2.55 -10.23 7.78
CA ASN A 26 -3.13 -9.38 8.81
C ASN A 26 -2.11 -8.35 9.27
N ILE A 27 -2.49 -7.08 9.30
CA ILE A 27 -1.60 -5.99 9.73
C ILE A 27 -1.33 -6.03 11.24
N ASP A 28 -0.07 -5.87 11.63
CA ASP A 28 0.31 -5.55 13.00
C ASP A 28 0.46 -4.04 13.16
N LYS A 29 -0.58 -3.39 13.69
CA LYS A 29 -0.60 -1.93 13.90
C LYS A 29 0.45 -1.47 14.92
N SER A 30 1.00 -2.37 15.75
CA SER A 30 2.01 -2.01 16.76
C SER A 30 3.39 -1.79 16.13
N HIS A 31 3.65 -2.46 15.02
CA HIS A 31 4.93 -2.40 14.29
C HIS A 31 4.79 -1.78 12.90
N THR A 32 3.64 -1.13 12.63
CA THR A 32 3.36 -0.47 11.36
C THR A 32 3.30 1.05 11.55
N SER A 33 3.82 1.79 10.57
CA SER A 33 3.74 3.25 10.53
C SER A 33 3.41 3.76 9.14
N VAL A 34 2.51 4.75 9.08
CA VAL A 34 2.15 5.50 7.87
C VAL A 34 2.57 6.94 8.09
N GLY A 35 3.81 7.25 7.71
CA GLY A 35 4.47 8.53 7.98
C GLY A 35 4.57 9.42 6.75
N PHE A 36 4.68 10.72 6.99
CA PHE A 36 4.98 11.69 5.96
C PHE A 36 5.84 12.84 6.49
N THR A 37 6.53 13.51 5.57
CA THR A 37 7.33 14.71 5.87
C THR A 37 7.08 15.79 4.83
N VAL A 38 6.81 17.01 5.29
CA VAL A 38 6.64 18.20 4.44
C VAL A 38 7.63 19.27 4.88
N LYS A 39 8.29 19.96 3.95
CA LYS A 39 9.19 21.06 4.30
C LYS A 39 8.41 22.35 4.52
N HIS A 40 8.55 22.91 5.73
CA HIS A 40 8.03 24.23 6.08
C HIS A 40 9.08 25.30 5.72
N PHE A 41 8.66 26.32 4.99
CA PHE A 41 9.53 27.36 4.41
C PHE A 41 10.72 26.78 3.61
N GLN A 42 10.53 25.62 2.98
CA GLN A 42 11.53 24.90 2.18
C GLN A 42 12.79 24.44 2.95
N ILE A 43 12.82 24.60 4.27
CA ILE A 43 14.00 24.30 5.09
C ILE A 43 13.75 23.39 6.30
N THR A 44 12.57 23.46 6.93
CA THR A 44 12.32 22.73 8.16
C THR A 44 11.42 21.53 7.89
N PRO A 45 11.90 20.28 8.06
CA PRO A 45 11.06 19.11 7.91
C PRO A 45 10.03 19.04 9.05
N VAL A 46 8.77 19.02 8.69
CA VAL A 46 7.64 18.77 9.58
C VAL A 46 7.16 17.35 9.32
N ARG A 47 7.24 16.49 10.34
CA ARG A 47 6.79 15.11 10.28
C ARG A 47 5.38 14.97 10.81
N GLY A 48 4.63 14.09 10.19
CA GLY A 48 3.32 13.66 10.63
C GLY A 48 3.11 12.17 10.35
N ALA A 49 2.04 11.63 10.87
CA ALA A 49 1.60 10.26 10.59
C ALA A 49 0.08 10.20 10.59
N PHE A 50 -0.46 9.17 9.94
CA PHE A 50 -1.82 8.71 10.14
C PHE A 50 -1.79 7.53 11.10
N THR A 51 -2.64 7.55 12.12
CA THR A 51 -2.62 6.55 13.22
C THR A 51 -3.75 5.53 13.10
N ASP A 52 -4.69 5.73 12.18
CA ASP A 52 -5.76 4.77 11.87
C ASP A 52 -5.85 4.51 10.38
N TYR A 53 -5.70 3.24 10.04
CA TYR A 53 -5.69 2.73 8.66
C TYR A 53 -6.03 1.24 8.65
N ASP A 54 -6.56 0.77 7.52
CA ASP A 54 -6.77 -0.64 7.23
C ASP A 54 -6.01 -1.04 5.96
N VAL A 55 -5.46 -2.25 5.97
CA VAL A 55 -4.72 -2.84 4.86
C VAL A 55 -5.28 -4.23 4.59
N ASP A 56 -5.79 -4.43 3.38
CA ASP A 56 -6.15 -5.74 2.85
C ASP A 56 -5.07 -6.16 1.85
N LEU A 57 -4.21 -7.07 2.28
CA LEU A 57 -3.05 -7.55 1.53
C LEU A 57 -3.18 -9.05 1.28
N GLN A 58 -3.29 -9.42 0.01
CA GLN A 58 -3.04 -10.77 -0.47
C GLN A 58 -1.72 -10.73 -1.25
N PHE A 59 -0.70 -11.43 -0.79
CA PHE A 59 0.62 -11.31 -1.41
C PHE A 59 1.43 -12.59 -1.29
N SER A 60 1.98 -13.00 -2.43
CA SER A 60 3.03 -13.99 -2.52
C SER A 60 4.07 -13.54 -3.56
N PRO A 61 5.37 -13.51 -3.22
CA PRO A 61 6.40 -13.19 -4.21
C PRO A 61 6.45 -14.21 -5.37
N ASP A 62 5.91 -15.42 -5.16
CA ASP A 62 5.85 -16.49 -6.16
C ASP A 62 4.55 -16.46 -6.99
N ASP A 63 3.55 -15.64 -6.61
CA ASP A 63 2.27 -15.51 -7.30
C ASP A 63 1.76 -14.06 -7.30
N LEU A 64 2.44 -13.22 -8.09
CA LEU A 64 2.10 -11.80 -8.19
C LEU A 64 0.82 -11.53 -8.99
N GLU A 65 0.45 -12.45 -9.89
CA GLU A 65 -0.76 -12.34 -10.71
C GLU A 65 -2.04 -12.34 -9.86
N ASN A 66 -2.04 -13.11 -8.76
CA ASN A 66 -3.15 -13.21 -7.83
C ASN A 66 -2.94 -12.37 -6.56
N SER A 67 -1.85 -11.60 -6.50
CA SER A 67 -1.57 -10.69 -5.38
C SER A 67 -2.32 -9.37 -5.53
N SER A 68 -2.78 -8.81 -4.41
CA SER A 68 -3.51 -7.54 -4.37
C SER A 68 -3.23 -6.77 -3.09
N LEU A 69 -3.33 -5.45 -3.16
CA LEU A 69 -3.17 -4.53 -2.04
C LEU A 69 -4.27 -3.46 -2.09
N ASN A 70 -5.09 -3.39 -1.04
CA ASN A 70 -6.03 -2.30 -0.82
C ASN A 70 -5.73 -1.63 0.52
N VAL A 71 -5.68 -0.31 0.52
CA VAL A 71 -5.39 0.49 1.71
C VAL A 71 -6.48 1.54 1.89
N THR A 72 -6.93 1.71 3.12
CA THR A 72 -7.81 2.80 3.53
C THR A 72 -7.22 3.49 4.76
N ILE A 73 -7.01 4.80 4.70
CA ILE A 73 -6.47 5.61 5.79
C ILE A 73 -7.56 6.56 6.25
N ASP A 74 -7.88 6.59 7.56
CA ASP A 74 -8.73 7.63 8.15
C ASP A 74 -7.93 8.93 8.28
N VAL A 75 -8.30 9.95 7.51
CA VAL A 75 -7.64 11.27 7.53
C VAL A 75 -7.82 11.99 8.86
N ASN A 76 -8.88 11.67 9.62
CA ASN A 76 -9.05 12.23 10.97
C ASN A 76 -7.96 11.78 11.96
N SER A 77 -7.26 10.70 11.64
CA SER A 77 -6.19 10.17 12.48
C SER A 77 -4.85 10.90 12.32
N ILE A 78 -4.79 11.95 11.50
CA ILE A 78 -3.56 12.72 11.28
C ILE A 78 -3.02 13.31 12.58
N ASP A 79 -1.74 13.06 12.84
CA ASP A 79 -1.01 13.51 14.01
C ASP A 79 0.37 14.06 13.61
N THR A 80 0.54 15.37 13.72
CA THR A 80 1.83 16.06 13.50
C THR A 80 2.45 16.52 14.83
N LYS A 81 1.97 16.03 15.97
CA LYS A 81 2.35 16.45 17.33
C LYS A 81 2.02 17.93 17.61
N ASN A 82 1.01 18.47 16.94
CA ASN A 82 0.55 19.85 17.11
C ASN A 82 -0.95 19.95 16.77
N GLU A 83 -1.80 19.96 17.80
CA GLU A 83 -3.27 19.98 17.65
C GLU A 83 -3.80 21.10 16.76
N ARG A 84 -3.19 22.31 16.85
CA ARG A 84 -3.63 23.44 16.00
C ARG A 84 -3.34 23.16 14.52
N ARG A 85 -2.19 22.59 14.21
CA ARG A 85 -1.83 22.21 12.84
C ARG A 85 -2.72 21.06 12.36
N ASP A 86 -2.91 20.04 13.19
CA ASP A 86 -3.75 18.90 12.86
C ASP A 86 -5.20 19.33 12.58
N GLY A 87 -5.74 20.25 13.40
CA GLY A 87 -7.05 20.85 13.14
C GLY A 87 -7.11 21.61 11.81
N HIS A 88 -6.05 22.35 11.45
CA HIS A 88 -5.98 23.06 10.18
C HIS A 88 -5.84 22.11 8.99
N LEU A 89 -5.03 21.06 9.11
CA LEU A 89 -4.90 20.03 8.05
C LEU A 89 -6.24 19.32 7.78
N LYS A 90 -7.12 19.21 8.76
CA LYS A 90 -8.47 18.63 8.61
C LYS A 90 -9.49 19.57 7.97
N SER A 91 -9.21 20.87 7.89
CA SER A 91 -10.13 21.88 7.37
C SER A 91 -10.24 21.85 5.84
N GLU A 92 -11.17 22.67 5.32
CA GLU A 92 -11.40 22.88 3.88
C GLU A 92 -10.15 23.36 3.14
N ASP A 93 -9.25 24.07 3.82
CA ASP A 93 -7.99 24.54 3.23
C ASP A 93 -7.06 23.39 2.79
N PHE A 94 -7.19 22.20 3.44
CA PHE A 94 -6.34 21.04 3.17
C PHE A 94 -7.16 19.79 2.83
N PHE A 95 -7.31 18.86 3.76
CA PHE A 95 -7.95 17.57 3.47
C PHE A 95 -9.48 17.63 3.39
N ASN A 96 -10.11 18.65 3.99
CA ASN A 96 -11.58 18.79 4.05
C ASN A 96 -12.24 17.48 4.54
N VAL A 97 -11.85 17.02 5.73
CA VAL A 97 -12.27 15.71 6.25
C VAL A 97 -13.78 15.58 6.47
N ALA A 98 -14.50 16.71 6.53
CA ALA A 98 -15.95 16.71 6.62
C ALA A 98 -16.63 16.15 5.35
N GLU A 99 -15.97 16.25 4.20
CA GLU A 99 -16.42 15.71 2.92
C GLU A 99 -15.60 14.49 2.50
N PHE A 100 -14.29 14.49 2.75
CA PHE A 100 -13.32 13.47 2.31
C PHE A 100 -12.59 12.88 3.52
N SER A 101 -13.20 11.92 4.19
CA SER A 101 -12.68 11.37 5.44
C SER A 101 -11.57 10.34 5.25
N THR A 102 -11.34 9.85 4.03
CA THR A 102 -10.40 8.76 3.75
C THR A 102 -9.46 9.08 2.60
N ILE A 103 -8.23 8.51 2.68
CA ILE A 103 -7.34 8.29 1.56
C ILE A 103 -7.41 6.81 1.22
N THR A 104 -7.49 6.45 -0.06
CA THR A 104 -7.55 5.05 -0.49
C THR A 104 -6.55 4.75 -1.59
N PHE A 105 -5.98 3.54 -1.55
CA PHE A 105 -5.22 2.97 -2.65
C PHE A 105 -5.78 1.58 -2.97
N ALA A 106 -6.01 1.30 -4.26
CA ALA A 106 -6.46 0.00 -4.74
C ALA A 106 -5.55 -0.46 -5.89
N SER A 107 -4.83 -1.57 -5.69
CA SER A 107 -3.96 -2.12 -6.74
C SER A 107 -4.78 -2.78 -7.85
N GLN A 108 -4.28 -2.66 -9.06
CA GLN A 108 -4.76 -3.38 -10.25
C GLN A 108 -3.78 -4.50 -10.64
N SER A 109 -2.49 -4.33 -10.33
CA SER A 109 -1.45 -5.34 -10.50
C SER A 109 -0.29 -5.10 -9.55
N ILE A 110 0.47 -6.18 -9.29
CA ILE A 110 1.75 -6.12 -8.58
C ILE A 110 2.81 -6.73 -9.46
N GLU A 111 3.93 -6.05 -9.64
CA GLU A 111 5.03 -6.47 -10.51
C GLU A 111 6.35 -6.49 -9.73
N ALA A 112 7.21 -7.48 -9.98
CA ALA A 112 8.57 -7.49 -9.47
C ALA A 112 9.46 -6.59 -10.34
N VAL A 113 10.23 -5.70 -9.71
CA VAL A 113 11.15 -4.78 -10.39
C VAL A 113 12.61 -5.02 -9.99
N GLY A 114 12.86 -5.88 -9.01
CA GLY A 114 14.19 -6.25 -8.50
C GLY A 114 14.10 -7.40 -7.50
N GLU A 115 15.22 -7.74 -6.89
CA GLU A 115 15.25 -8.71 -5.80
C GLU A 115 14.51 -8.14 -4.58
N ASN A 116 13.40 -8.77 -4.17
CA ASN A 116 12.50 -8.32 -3.11
C ASN A 116 11.91 -6.90 -3.32
N GLN A 117 12.00 -6.36 -4.52
CA GLN A 117 11.47 -5.05 -4.89
C GLN A 117 10.29 -5.20 -5.83
N PHE A 118 9.21 -4.52 -5.50
CA PHE A 118 7.92 -4.63 -6.19
C PHE A 118 7.32 -3.25 -6.43
N VAL A 119 6.39 -3.20 -7.38
CA VAL A 119 5.54 -2.03 -7.63
C VAL A 119 4.10 -2.50 -7.69
N ALA A 120 3.25 -1.95 -6.82
CA ALA A 120 1.81 -2.08 -6.96
C ALA A 120 1.29 -0.93 -7.83
N LYS A 121 0.77 -1.23 -9.00
CA LYS A 121 0.12 -0.27 -9.91
C LYS A 121 -1.36 -0.24 -9.62
N GLY A 122 -1.93 0.94 -9.46
CA GLY A 122 -3.31 1.08 -9.07
C GLY A 122 -3.79 2.52 -9.04
N GLU A 123 -4.83 2.77 -8.29
CA GLU A 123 -5.44 4.08 -8.15
C GLU A 123 -5.27 4.60 -6.72
N LEU A 124 -4.71 5.79 -6.58
CA LEU A 124 -4.64 6.53 -5.32
C LEU A 124 -5.69 7.63 -5.35
N THR A 125 -6.56 7.65 -4.34
CA THR A 125 -7.56 8.69 -4.15
C THR A 125 -7.25 9.47 -2.89
N ILE A 126 -7.09 10.78 -3.01
CA ILE A 126 -6.98 11.73 -1.90
C ILE A 126 -8.02 12.81 -2.15
N ARG A 127 -8.88 13.10 -1.17
CA ARG A 127 -10.08 13.91 -1.32
C ARG A 127 -10.98 13.31 -2.40
N ASP A 128 -11.36 14.12 -3.41
CA ASP A 128 -12.16 13.73 -4.58
C ASP A 128 -11.32 13.46 -5.83
N VAL A 129 -9.99 13.49 -5.72
CA VAL A 129 -9.08 13.28 -6.85
C VAL A 129 -8.52 11.87 -6.84
N THR A 130 -8.80 11.11 -7.89
CA THR A 130 -8.24 9.78 -8.13
C THR A 130 -7.24 9.85 -9.26
N ARG A 131 -6.06 9.26 -9.08
CA ARG A 131 -4.99 9.16 -10.08
C ARG A 131 -4.41 7.77 -10.15
N GLU A 132 -3.96 7.36 -11.31
CA GLU A 132 -3.05 6.22 -11.45
C GLU A 132 -1.79 6.48 -10.64
N PHE A 133 -1.37 5.49 -9.86
CA PHE A 133 -0.22 5.59 -8.98
C PHE A 133 0.56 4.27 -8.97
N GLU A 134 1.87 4.39 -9.02
CA GLU A 134 2.80 3.27 -8.87
C GLU A 134 3.40 3.32 -7.46
N LEU A 135 2.94 2.44 -6.56
CA LEU A 135 3.42 2.30 -5.19
C LEU A 135 4.63 1.36 -5.17
N PRO A 136 5.86 1.86 -5.06
CA PRO A 136 7.03 1.01 -4.90
C PRO A 136 7.06 0.44 -3.48
N PHE A 137 7.46 -0.82 -3.32
CA PHE A 137 7.71 -1.39 -2.00
C PHE A 137 8.78 -2.49 -2.04
N THR A 138 9.40 -2.69 -0.89
CA THR A 138 10.43 -3.71 -0.69
C THR A 138 9.96 -4.67 0.39
N LEU A 139 10.02 -5.97 0.12
CA LEU A 139 9.89 -7.01 1.13
C LEU A 139 11.21 -7.09 1.91
N LEU A 140 11.22 -6.68 3.16
CA LEU A 140 12.41 -6.70 4.03
C LEU A 140 12.77 -8.12 4.46
N GLY A 141 11.77 -8.99 4.59
CA GLY A 141 11.93 -10.39 4.91
C GLY A 141 10.65 -11.05 5.39
N MET A 142 10.71 -12.37 5.48
CA MET A 142 9.68 -13.22 6.07
C MET A 142 10.34 -14.19 7.04
N VAL A 143 9.73 -14.37 8.23
CA VAL A 143 10.25 -15.28 9.27
C VAL A 143 9.08 -15.99 9.96
N GLU A 144 9.29 -17.23 10.40
CA GLU A 144 8.36 -17.88 11.31
C GLU A 144 8.28 -17.13 12.65
N ASN A 145 7.07 -16.94 13.17
CA ASN A 145 6.89 -16.31 14.48
C ASN A 145 7.43 -17.24 15.58
N PRO A 146 8.46 -16.83 16.34
CA PRO A 146 9.05 -17.70 17.35
C PRO A 146 8.15 -17.98 18.55
N PHE A 147 7.04 -17.27 18.67
CA PHE A 147 6.09 -17.37 19.79
C PHE A 147 4.75 -18.01 19.37
N GLN A 148 4.51 -18.16 18.07
CA GLN A 148 3.24 -18.67 17.54
C GLN A 148 3.51 -19.61 16.34
N GLU A 149 3.40 -20.93 16.60
CA GLU A 149 3.61 -21.98 15.59
C GLU A 149 2.62 -21.83 14.43
N GLY A 150 3.12 -21.98 13.19
CA GLY A 150 2.32 -21.90 11.96
C GLY A 150 2.02 -20.47 11.52
N VAL A 151 2.53 -19.45 12.22
CA VAL A 151 2.40 -18.05 11.82
C VAL A 151 3.70 -17.54 11.23
N THR A 152 3.63 -16.94 10.06
CA THR A 152 4.73 -16.22 9.42
C THR A 152 4.52 -14.73 9.58
N VAL A 153 5.59 -14.00 9.91
CA VAL A 153 5.66 -12.54 9.96
C VAL A 153 6.42 -12.04 8.74
N ALA A 154 5.88 -11.04 8.07
CA ALA A 154 6.55 -10.37 6.95
C ALA A 154 6.61 -8.85 7.21
N ALA A 155 7.69 -8.21 6.76
CA ALA A 155 7.83 -6.77 6.86
C ALA A 155 8.10 -6.14 5.48
N PHE A 156 7.45 -5.01 5.24
CA PHE A 156 7.56 -4.24 4.00
C PHE A 156 7.93 -2.79 4.31
N GLN A 157 8.68 -2.19 3.41
CA GLN A 157 9.02 -0.77 3.44
C GLN A 157 8.66 -0.13 2.10
N SER A 158 8.17 1.10 2.15
CA SER A 158 7.95 1.92 0.97
C SER A 158 8.36 3.36 1.25
N GLU A 159 9.07 3.96 0.32
CA GLU A 159 9.45 5.37 0.35
C GLU A 159 9.19 5.98 -1.04
N PHE A 160 8.43 7.05 -1.06
CA PHE A 160 8.10 7.75 -2.31
C PHE A 160 7.73 9.21 -2.04
N GLN A 161 7.59 9.98 -3.11
CA GLN A 161 7.13 11.37 -3.04
C GLN A 161 5.81 11.52 -3.81
N ILE A 162 4.94 12.39 -3.30
CA ILE A 162 3.75 12.86 -4.00
C ILE A 162 3.75 14.39 -4.02
N ASP A 163 3.20 14.97 -5.08
CA ASP A 163 2.84 16.39 -5.10
C ASP A 163 1.41 16.53 -4.53
N ARG A 164 1.28 17.21 -3.37
CA ARG A 164 -0.01 17.42 -2.72
C ARG A 164 -0.99 18.22 -3.59
N MET A 165 -0.48 19.04 -4.52
CA MET A 165 -1.29 19.83 -5.43
C MET A 165 -1.96 18.98 -6.51
N ASP A 166 -1.39 17.84 -6.84
CA ASP A 166 -2.02 16.86 -7.72
C ASP A 166 -3.33 16.31 -7.19
N TYR A 167 -3.55 16.43 -5.88
CA TYR A 167 -4.74 15.99 -5.16
C TYR A 167 -5.49 17.15 -4.50
N GLU A 168 -5.20 18.38 -4.90
CA GLU A 168 -5.86 19.58 -4.39
C GLU A 168 -5.78 19.75 -2.85
N VAL A 169 -4.73 19.23 -2.22
CA VAL A 169 -4.47 19.38 -0.77
C VAL A 169 -3.71 20.69 -0.54
N GLY A 170 -4.40 21.69 0.02
CA GLY A 170 -3.91 23.04 0.25
C GLY A 170 -4.47 24.03 -0.76
N GLN A 171 -5.57 24.68 -0.41
CA GLN A 171 -6.29 25.63 -1.24
C GLN A 171 -5.99 27.08 -0.84
N GLY A 172 -6.42 28.04 -1.66
CA GLY A 172 -6.29 29.48 -1.39
C GLY A 172 -4.82 29.91 -1.21
N ASP A 173 -4.50 30.50 -0.07
CA ASP A 173 -3.16 31.00 0.25
C ASP A 173 -2.11 29.85 0.41
N TRP A 174 -2.56 28.60 0.55
CA TRP A 174 -1.73 27.41 0.76
C TRP A 174 -1.30 26.74 -0.57
N VAL A 175 -1.79 27.24 -1.70
CA VAL A 175 -1.32 26.84 -3.04
C VAL A 175 0.16 27.17 -3.24
N ALA A 176 0.64 28.26 -2.62
CA ALA A 176 2.04 28.65 -2.76
C ALA A 176 2.98 27.69 -2.02
N ASP A 177 4.02 27.25 -2.71
CA ASP A 177 5.07 26.33 -2.19
C ASP A 177 5.92 26.92 -1.05
N LEU A 178 5.76 28.22 -0.77
CA LEU A 178 6.61 28.95 0.17
C LEU A 178 6.43 28.51 1.63
N VAL A 179 5.18 28.24 2.08
CA VAL A 179 4.90 27.91 3.48
C VAL A 179 4.96 26.42 3.72
N ALA A 180 4.33 25.63 2.85
CA ALA A 180 4.35 24.19 2.88
C ALA A 180 4.73 23.67 1.49
N ALA A 181 5.81 22.92 1.39
CA ALA A 181 6.27 22.36 0.12
C ALA A 181 5.14 21.59 -0.58
N HIS A 182 5.16 21.62 -1.91
CA HIS A 182 4.24 20.79 -2.71
C HIS A 182 4.61 19.31 -2.59
N GLU A 183 5.90 19.02 -2.60
CA GLU A 183 6.41 17.65 -2.43
C GLU A 183 6.23 17.18 -0.99
N VAL A 184 5.65 16.02 -0.84
CA VAL A 184 5.45 15.29 0.40
C VAL A 184 6.23 13.99 0.31
N ASP A 185 7.24 13.83 1.18
CA ASP A 185 7.93 12.55 1.34
C ASP A 185 7.04 11.62 2.18
N VAL A 186 6.76 10.43 1.66
CA VAL A 186 5.97 9.39 2.35
C VAL A 186 6.87 8.22 2.70
N GLU A 187 6.78 7.75 3.95
CA GLU A 187 7.51 6.61 4.46
C GLU A 187 6.53 5.64 5.11
N LEU A 188 6.47 4.42 4.58
CA LEU A 188 5.63 3.34 5.10
C LEU A 188 6.52 2.22 5.61
N LEU A 189 6.30 1.80 6.84
CA LEU A 189 6.85 0.57 7.39
C LEU A 189 5.68 -0.29 7.85
N VAL A 190 5.55 -1.48 7.28
CA VAL A 190 4.37 -2.33 7.48
C VAL A 190 4.81 -3.72 7.91
N GLU A 191 4.39 -4.14 9.09
CA GLU A 191 4.52 -5.51 9.55
C GLU A 191 3.17 -6.23 9.47
N VAL A 192 3.19 -7.43 8.95
CA VAL A 192 1.99 -8.27 8.77
C VAL A 192 2.27 -9.70 9.19
N ASN A 193 1.21 -10.46 9.47
CA ASN A 193 1.30 -11.86 9.80
C ASN A 193 0.22 -12.69 9.08
N ALA A 194 0.54 -13.94 8.77
CA ALA A 194 -0.37 -14.91 8.17
C ALA A 194 -0.11 -16.31 8.68
N GLU A 195 -1.14 -17.16 8.69
CA GLU A 195 -1.01 -18.61 8.86
C GLU A 195 -0.64 -19.20 7.48
N LEU A 196 0.56 -19.82 7.34
CA LEU A 196 1.08 -20.42 6.12
C LEU A 196 1.28 -21.91 6.26
#